data_5911abcb55335cb9a7d37ac41defed31
#
_entry.id   5911abcb55335cb9a7d37ac41defed31
#
_cell.length_a   1.000
_cell.length_b   1.000
_cell.length_c   1.000
_cell.angle_alpha   90.00
_cell.angle_beta   90.00
_cell.angle_gamma   90.00
#
_symmetry.space_group_name_H-M   'P 1'
#
loop_
_entity.id
_entity.type
_entity.pdbx_description
1 polymer ?
#
loop_
_entity_poly.entity_id
_entity_poly.type
_entity_poly.pdbx_seq_one_letter_code
_entity_poly.pdbx_strand_id
1 'polypeptide(L)'
;MNRRTFHRAPEGERRQDLIEATLDTIAELGLQGATVRQIAIRAGVTAGLMRHYFASKDQMVAEAYRAMLANFAARAGDVAGEPGPRLRQFIVLNLTAPVANDRSLSLWASFISQVRVDSELAAIHREGYLAFRNDLQALIRDFLVAEGRPADEAECRRHAIAINGIIDGLWLEGCLAGELFEEAELASIALSAIEALLGLSLGSH
;
A
#
# COMPACT_ATOMS: atom_id res chain seq x y z
N MET A 1 -16.91 -38.67 15.13
CA MET A 1 -15.87 -38.37 14.13
C MET A 1 -16.49 -37.49 13.04
N ASN A 2 -16.33 -36.18 13.14
CA ASN A 2 -16.97 -35.24 12.23
C ASN A 2 -15.98 -34.95 11.09
N ARG A 3 -16.24 -35.53 9.91
CA ARG A 3 -15.48 -35.24 8.68
C ARG A 3 -15.79 -33.80 8.27
N ARG A 4 -14.88 -32.87 8.50
CA ARG A 4 -14.93 -31.52 7.90
C ARG A 4 -14.99 -31.70 6.39
N THR A 5 -16.10 -31.28 5.80
CA THR A 5 -16.30 -31.20 4.35
C THR A 5 -15.28 -30.20 3.80
N PHE A 6 -14.32 -30.70 3.04
CA PHE A 6 -13.31 -29.87 2.35
C PHE A 6 -14.04 -29.16 1.20
N HIS A 7 -14.48 -27.92 1.41
CA HIS A 7 -14.86 -27.04 0.32
C HIS A 7 -13.58 -26.70 -0.46
N ARG A 8 -13.52 -27.19 -1.68
CA ARG A 8 -12.44 -26.88 -2.61
C ARG A 8 -12.65 -25.42 -3.06
N ALA A 9 -12.01 -24.46 -2.40
CA ALA A 9 -12.00 -23.07 -2.86
C ALA A 9 -11.51 -23.02 -4.31
N PRO A 10 -12.05 -22.13 -5.16
CA PRO A 10 -11.54 -21.89 -6.49
C PRO A 10 -10.01 -21.65 -6.47
N GLU A 11 -9.32 -22.06 -7.52
CA GLU A 11 -7.85 -22.00 -7.59
C GLU A 11 -7.30 -20.59 -7.33
N GLY A 12 -8.00 -19.55 -7.83
CA GLY A 12 -7.63 -18.16 -7.60
C GLY A 12 -7.76 -17.73 -6.14
N GLU A 13 -8.83 -18.15 -5.45
CA GLU A 13 -9.00 -17.83 -4.02
C GLU A 13 -7.89 -18.49 -3.18
N ARG A 14 -7.55 -19.73 -3.49
CA ARG A 14 -6.48 -20.44 -2.78
C ARG A 14 -5.11 -19.76 -2.98
N ARG A 15 -4.85 -19.27 -4.18
CA ARG A 15 -3.59 -18.55 -4.47
C ARG A 15 -3.52 -17.24 -3.69
N GLN A 16 -4.63 -16.52 -3.57
CA GLN A 16 -4.72 -15.31 -2.76
C GLN A 16 -4.51 -15.61 -1.26
N ASP A 17 -5.11 -16.67 -0.73
CA ASP A 17 -4.89 -17.13 0.66
C ASP A 17 -3.40 -17.38 0.93
N LEU A 18 -2.67 -17.97 -0.03
CA LEU A 18 -1.23 -18.22 0.10
C LEU A 18 -0.41 -16.93 0.06
N ILE A 19 -0.81 -15.96 -0.74
CA ILE A 19 -0.19 -14.62 -0.79
C ILE A 19 -0.38 -13.91 0.55
N GLU A 20 -1.59 -13.89 1.11
CA GLU A 20 -1.87 -13.27 2.41
C GLU A 20 -1.09 -13.98 3.54
N ALA A 21 -1.08 -15.31 3.56
CA ALA A 21 -0.27 -16.06 4.53
C ALA A 21 1.24 -15.76 4.40
N THR A 22 1.71 -15.47 3.19
CA THR A 22 3.10 -15.05 2.94
C THR A 22 3.35 -13.67 3.53
N LEU A 23 2.48 -12.69 3.26
CA LEU A 23 2.57 -11.35 3.82
C LEU A 23 2.52 -11.38 5.35
N ASP A 24 1.60 -12.11 5.95
CA ASP A 24 1.49 -12.23 7.40
C ASP A 24 2.75 -12.85 8.02
N THR A 25 3.31 -13.86 7.35
CA THR A 25 4.55 -14.50 7.83
C THR A 25 5.74 -13.55 7.72
N ILE A 26 5.81 -12.74 6.66
CA ILE A 26 6.85 -11.72 6.49
C ILE A 26 6.70 -10.61 7.54
N ALA A 27 5.47 -10.15 7.79
CA ALA A 27 5.21 -9.11 8.79
C ALA A 27 5.67 -9.53 10.20
N GLU A 28 5.47 -10.81 10.55
CA GLU A 28 5.79 -11.34 11.88
C GLU A 28 7.26 -11.77 12.03
N LEU A 29 7.82 -12.41 11.00
CA LEU A 29 9.14 -13.07 11.09
C LEU A 29 10.22 -12.43 10.20
N GLY A 30 9.87 -11.39 9.44
CA GLY A 30 10.71 -10.81 8.41
C GLY A 30 10.92 -11.75 7.20
N LEU A 31 11.55 -11.23 6.15
CA LEU A 31 11.80 -12.00 4.90
C LEU A 31 12.65 -13.26 5.12
N GLN A 32 13.64 -13.19 6.01
CA GLN A 32 14.51 -14.34 6.29
C GLN A 32 13.76 -15.44 7.06
N GLY A 33 12.92 -15.06 8.02
CA GLY A 33 12.11 -15.99 8.81
C GLY A 33 10.92 -16.58 8.03
N ALA A 34 10.46 -15.94 6.97
CA ALA A 34 9.36 -16.40 6.14
C ALA A 34 9.79 -17.56 5.23
N THR A 35 9.96 -18.75 5.81
CA THR A 35 10.28 -19.96 5.07
C THR A 35 9.02 -20.59 4.46
N VAL A 36 9.17 -21.37 3.38
CA VAL A 36 8.05 -22.12 2.76
C VAL A 36 7.29 -22.96 3.80
N ARG A 37 8.00 -23.53 4.78
CA ARG A 37 7.40 -24.32 5.86
C ARG A 37 6.54 -23.47 6.78
N GLN A 38 7.02 -22.30 7.21
CA GLN A 38 6.26 -21.39 8.07
C GLN A 38 5.01 -20.87 7.38
N ILE A 39 5.14 -20.48 6.11
CA ILE A 39 4.02 -20.00 5.31
C ILE A 39 2.98 -21.12 5.11
N ALA A 40 3.43 -22.37 4.82
CA ALA A 40 2.54 -23.50 4.67
C ALA A 40 1.76 -23.81 5.98
N ILE A 41 2.45 -23.74 7.13
CA ILE A 41 1.81 -23.91 8.44
C ILE A 41 0.75 -22.83 8.66
N ARG A 42 1.06 -21.55 8.39
CA ARG A 42 0.13 -20.43 8.53
C ARG A 42 -1.10 -20.58 7.62
N ALA A 43 -0.86 -20.96 6.37
CA ALA A 43 -1.92 -21.19 5.38
C ALA A 43 -2.74 -22.48 5.62
N GLY A 44 -2.36 -23.32 6.57
CA GLY A 44 -3.02 -24.61 6.84
C GLY A 44 -2.89 -25.60 5.68
N VAL A 45 -1.77 -25.56 4.93
CA VAL A 45 -1.52 -26.40 3.76
C VAL A 45 -0.21 -27.18 3.88
N THR A 46 0.04 -28.08 2.95
CA THR A 46 1.33 -28.76 2.84
C THR A 46 2.32 -27.95 1.99
N ALA A 47 3.61 -28.08 2.25
CA ALA A 47 4.65 -27.50 1.40
C ALA A 47 4.60 -28.01 -0.07
N GLY A 48 4.06 -29.21 -0.29
CA GLY A 48 3.82 -29.76 -1.62
C GLY A 48 2.74 -28.99 -2.38
N LEU A 49 1.66 -28.58 -1.70
CA LEU A 49 0.63 -27.74 -2.31
C LEU A 49 1.19 -26.37 -2.70
N MET A 50 2.04 -25.78 -1.88
CA MET A 50 2.65 -24.47 -2.22
C MET A 50 3.46 -24.51 -3.52
N ARG A 51 4.20 -25.62 -3.76
CA ARG A 51 4.95 -25.83 -5.01
C ARG A 51 4.06 -25.98 -6.26
N HIS A 52 2.79 -26.26 -6.06
CA HIS A 52 1.83 -26.28 -7.18
C HIS A 52 1.48 -24.88 -7.64
N TYR A 53 1.45 -23.90 -6.72
CA TYR A 53 1.09 -22.51 -7.01
C TYR A 53 2.26 -21.60 -7.33
N PHE A 54 3.45 -21.89 -6.77
CA PHE A 54 4.64 -21.05 -6.91
C PHE A 54 5.88 -21.93 -7.19
N ALA A 55 6.60 -21.61 -8.25
CA ALA A 55 7.79 -22.37 -8.65
C ALA A 55 8.93 -22.23 -7.63
N SER A 56 9.02 -21.12 -6.92
CA SER A 56 10.05 -20.84 -5.91
C SER A 56 9.52 -19.97 -4.76
N LYS A 57 10.30 -19.89 -3.67
CA LYS A 57 10.05 -18.94 -2.59
C LYS A 57 10.14 -17.49 -3.12
N ASP A 58 11.12 -17.22 -3.98
CA ASP A 58 11.37 -15.87 -4.49
C ASP A 58 10.17 -15.39 -5.34
N GLN A 59 9.64 -16.24 -6.21
CA GLN A 59 8.41 -15.93 -6.94
C GLN A 59 7.24 -15.63 -6.01
N MET A 60 7.05 -16.43 -4.97
CA MET A 60 5.97 -16.22 -4.00
C MET A 60 6.13 -14.90 -3.24
N VAL A 61 7.36 -14.55 -2.84
CA VAL A 61 7.69 -13.27 -2.19
C VAL A 61 7.46 -12.10 -3.14
N ALA A 62 7.90 -12.22 -4.40
CA ALA A 62 7.69 -11.19 -5.43
C ALA A 62 6.19 -10.93 -5.67
N GLU A 63 5.38 -11.99 -5.75
CA GLU A 63 3.93 -11.85 -5.93
C GLU A 63 3.23 -11.29 -4.68
N ALA A 64 3.67 -11.66 -3.48
CA ALA A 64 3.20 -11.08 -2.24
C ALA A 64 3.50 -9.57 -2.19
N TYR A 65 4.68 -9.17 -2.64
CA TYR A 65 5.05 -7.76 -2.74
C TYR A 65 4.19 -6.99 -3.73
N ARG A 66 3.95 -7.54 -4.93
CA ARG A 66 3.03 -6.93 -5.92
C ARG A 66 1.63 -6.77 -5.34
N ALA A 67 1.12 -7.80 -4.66
CA ALA A 67 -0.21 -7.76 -4.04
C ALA A 67 -0.28 -6.68 -2.93
N MET A 68 0.76 -6.55 -2.10
CA MET A 68 0.83 -5.49 -1.08
C MET A 68 0.75 -4.10 -1.70
N LEU A 69 1.56 -3.81 -2.72
CA LEU A 69 1.58 -2.53 -3.40
C LEU A 69 0.25 -2.26 -4.14
N ALA A 70 -0.33 -3.27 -4.78
CA ALA A 70 -1.64 -3.16 -5.44
C ALA A 70 -2.76 -2.85 -4.44
N ASN A 71 -2.73 -3.43 -3.24
CA ASN A 71 -3.70 -3.14 -2.17
C ASN A 71 -3.60 -1.69 -1.67
N PHE A 72 -2.40 -1.11 -1.63
CA PHE A 72 -2.24 0.32 -1.31
C PHE A 72 -2.81 1.20 -2.44
N ALA A 73 -2.51 0.87 -3.69
CA ALA A 73 -2.99 1.63 -4.85
C ALA A 73 -4.52 1.53 -5.04
N ALA A 74 -5.12 0.35 -4.91
CA ALA A 74 -6.56 0.14 -5.12
C ALA A 74 -7.41 1.00 -4.18
N ARG A 75 -7.01 1.17 -2.93
CA ARG A 75 -7.72 2.01 -1.94
C ARG A 75 -7.69 3.49 -2.32
N ALA A 76 -6.66 3.90 -3.03
CA ALA A 76 -6.50 5.28 -3.50
C ALA A 76 -7.26 5.56 -4.81
N GLY A 77 -7.51 4.54 -5.64
CA GLY A 77 -8.11 4.67 -6.97
C GLY A 77 -9.64 4.69 -7.02
N ASP A 78 -10.32 4.14 -6.00
CA ASP A 78 -11.79 3.98 -5.98
C ASP A 78 -12.56 5.24 -5.50
N VAL A 79 -11.88 6.39 -5.44
CA VAL A 79 -12.50 7.63 -4.96
C VAL A 79 -13.32 8.28 -6.06
N ALA A 80 -14.65 8.21 -5.95
CA ALA A 80 -15.59 8.91 -6.83
C ALA A 80 -15.95 10.31 -6.27
N GLY A 81 -16.33 11.25 -7.14
CA GLY A 81 -16.78 12.58 -6.74
C GLY A 81 -16.02 13.73 -7.39
N GLU A 82 -16.26 14.94 -6.90
CA GLU A 82 -15.58 16.15 -7.35
C GLU A 82 -14.07 16.11 -7.06
N PRO A 83 -13.25 16.79 -7.86
CA PRO A 83 -11.79 16.68 -7.79
C PRO A 83 -11.18 17.01 -6.41
N GLY A 84 -11.64 18.05 -5.72
CA GLY A 84 -11.15 18.43 -4.39
C GLY A 84 -11.43 17.36 -3.34
N PRO A 85 -12.70 16.96 -3.10
CA PRO A 85 -13.05 15.84 -2.24
C PRO A 85 -12.34 14.53 -2.57
N ARG A 86 -12.11 14.22 -3.85
CA ARG A 86 -11.35 13.04 -4.28
C ARG A 86 -9.91 13.09 -3.80
N LEU A 87 -9.21 14.20 -4.05
CA LEU A 87 -7.83 14.38 -3.59
C LEU A 87 -7.75 14.34 -2.05
N ARG A 88 -8.69 15.00 -1.37
CA ARG A 88 -8.81 14.93 0.09
C ARG A 88 -8.95 13.50 0.59
N GLN A 89 -9.88 12.74 0.03
CA GLN A 89 -10.14 11.36 0.44
C GLN A 89 -8.92 10.46 0.17
N PHE A 90 -8.24 10.64 -0.97
CA PHE A 90 -6.99 9.95 -1.25
C PHE A 90 -5.96 10.16 -0.13
N ILE A 91 -5.74 11.40 0.32
CA ILE A 91 -4.81 11.73 1.38
C ILE A 91 -5.21 11.05 2.70
N VAL A 92 -6.47 11.18 3.09
CA VAL A 92 -6.99 10.61 4.35
C VAL A 92 -6.85 9.09 4.38
N LEU A 93 -7.22 8.39 3.31
CA LEU A 93 -7.14 6.93 3.23
C LEU A 93 -5.71 6.38 3.37
N ASN A 94 -4.71 7.18 2.98
CA ASN A 94 -3.31 6.78 3.11
C ASN A 94 -2.73 7.01 4.52
N LEU A 95 -3.41 7.77 5.37
CA LEU A 95 -2.95 8.13 6.72
C LEU A 95 -3.83 7.55 7.83
N THR A 96 -4.84 6.77 7.49
CA THR A 96 -5.76 6.14 8.44
C THR A 96 -5.70 4.62 8.36
N ALA A 97 -6.23 3.93 9.38
CA ALA A 97 -6.37 2.49 9.36
C ALA A 97 -7.22 2.03 8.15
N PRO A 98 -6.92 0.90 7.55
CA PRO A 98 -5.90 -0.08 7.91
C PRO A 98 -4.55 0.11 7.16
N VAL A 99 -4.27 1.28 6.56
CA VAL A 99 -3.00 1.52 5.85
C VAL A 99 -1.88 1.85 6.84
N ALA A 100 -2.15 2.72 7.82
CA ALA A 100 -1.22 3.05 8.89
C ALA A 100 -1.39 2.07 10.07
N ASN A 101 -0.56 1.05 10.14
CA ASN A 101 -0.52 0.06 11.23
C ASN A 101 0.82 -0.70 11.27
N ASP A 102 1.06 -1.43 12.37
CA ASP A 102 2.31 -2.19 12.62
C ASP A 102 2.60 -3.22 11.52
N ARG A 103 1.57 -3.90 11.00
CA ARG A 103 1.72 -4.89 9.92
C ARG A 103 2.24 -4.23 8.65
N SER A 104 1.68 -3.10 8.28
CA SER A 104 2.08 -2.33 7.09
C SER A 104 3.52 -1.83 7.23
N LEU A 105 3.90 -1.33 8.41
CA LEU A 105 5.28 -0.92 8.70
C LEU A 105 6.25 -2.09 8.59
N SER A 106 5.94 -3.22 9.23
CA SER A 106 6.79 -4.42 9.20
C SER A 106 7.00 -4.95 7.78
N LEU A 107 5.96 -4.97 6.96
CA LEU A 107 6.03 -5.35 5.56
C LEU A 107 6.87 -4.36 4.75
N TRP A 108 6.59 -3.06 4.89
CA TRP A 108 7.33 -2.01 4.18
C TRP A 108 8.82 -2.06 4.51
N ALA A 109 9.18 -2.13 5.80
CA ALA A 109 10.57 -2.22 6.26
C ALA A 109 11.26 -3.49 5.71
N SER A 110 10.57 -4.63 5.71
CA SER A 110 11.08 -5.89 5.20
C SER A 110 11.42 -5.81 3.71
N PHE A 111 10.51 -5.26 2.90
CA PHE A 111 10.69 -5.18 1.45
C PHE A 111 11.65 -4.07 1.04
N ILE A 112 11.57 -2.85 1.61
CA ILE A 112 12.43 -1.73 1.23
C ILE A 112 13.90 -2.03 1.49
N SER A 113 14.22 -2.82 2.52
CA SER A 113 15.59 -3.25 2.82
C SER A 113 16.20 -4.07 1.68
N GLN A 114 15.40 -4.73 0.86
CA GLN A 114 15.84 -5.61 -0.23
C GLN A 114 15.93 -4.89 -1.59
N VAL A 115 15.27 -3.74 -1.75
CA VAL A 115 15.23 -3.00 -3.03
C VAL A 115 16.62 -2.67 -3.60
N ARG A 116 17.66 -2.58 -2.75
CA ARG A 116 19.03 -2.31 -3.20
C ARG A 116 19.83 -3.55 -3.56
N VAL A 117 19.38 -4.73 -3.16
CA VAL A 117 20.14 -5.99 -3.31
C VAL A 117 19.45 -7.02 -4.17
N ASP A 118 18.16 -6.89 -4.38
CA ASP A 118 17.33 -7.75 -5.21
C ASP A 118 16.73 -6.96 -6.37
N SER A 119 17.12 -7.29 -7.60
CA SER A 119 16.70 -6.56 -8.80
C SER A 119 15.22 -6.75 -9.16
N GLU A 120 14.64 -7.91 -8.84
CA GLU A 120 13.22 -8.17 -9.07
C GLU A 120 12.36 -7.35 -8.09
N LEU A 121 12.69 -7.37 -6.80
CA LEU A 121 12.00 -6.57 -5.80
C LEU A 121 12.20 -5.07 -6.07
N ALA A 122 13.37 -4.65 -6.57
CA ALA A 122 13.61 -3.27 -7.00
C ALA A 122 12.69 -2.85 -8.16
N ALA A 123 12.48 -3.71 -9.14
CA ALA A 123 11.60 -3.45 -10.27
C ALA A 123 10.14 -3.33 -9.81
N ILE A 124 9.67 -4.27 -8.97
CA ILE A 124 8.32 -4.27 -8.40
C ILE A 124 8.08 -2.99 -7.59
N HIS A 125 9.03 -2.62 -6.71
CA HIS A 125 8.93 -1.40 -5.92
C HIS A 125 8.81 -0.16 -6.80
N ARG A 126 9.68 -0.04 -7.81
CA ARG A 126 9.68 1.11 -8.73
C ARG A 126 8.35 1.22 -9.48
N GLU A 127 7.83 0.11 -9.97
CA GLU A 127 6.55 0.06 -10.69
C GLU A 127 5.40 0.54 -9.79
N GLY A 128 5.25 -0.04 -8.60
CA GLY A 128 4.20 0.33 -7.65
C GLY A 128 4.32 1.77 -7.15
N TYR A 129 5.54 2.22 -6.82
CA TYR A 129 5.79 3.60 -6.39
C TYR A 129 5.48 4.62 -7.49
N LEU A 130 5.84 4.33 -8.74
CA LEU A 130 5.53 5.21 -9.87
C LEU A 130 4.05 5.22 -10.18
N ALA A 131 3.35 4.09 -10.09
CA ALA A 131 1.90 4.00 -10.28
C ALA A 131 1.19 4.90 -9.27
N PHE A 132 1.47 4.74 -7.98
CA PHE A 132 0.90 5.57 -6.90
C PHE A 132 1.12 7.07 -7.14
N ARG A 133 2.34 7.46 -7.48
CA ARG A 133 2.67 8.87 -7.74
C ARG A 133 1.97 9.41 -8.99
N ASN A 134 1.79 8.60 -10.03
CA ASN A 134 1.06 9.00 -11.24
C ASN A 134 -0.43 9.19 -10.95
N ASP A 135 -1.03 8.34 -10.13
CA ASP A 135 -2.43 8.48 -9.70
C ASP A 135 -2.61 9.77 -8.89
N LEU A 136 -1.72 10.04 -7.94
CA LEU A 136 -1.70 11.29 -7.18
C LEU A 136 -1.52 12.52 -8.10
N GLN A 137 -0.62 12.44 -9.09
CA GLN A 137 -0.41 13.51 -10.07
C GLN A 137 -1.66 13.78 -10.90
N ALA A 138 -2.39 12.73 -11.28
CA ALA A 138 -3.66 12.87 -12.01
C ALA A 138 -4.73 13.55 -11.14
N LEU A 139 -4.88 13.15 -9.88
CA LEU A 139 -5.81 13.79 -8.94
C LEU A 139 -5.50 15.27 -8.72
N ILE A 140 -4.22 15.62 -8.58
CA ILE A 140 -3.78 17.02 -8.44
C ILE A 140 -4.10 17.82 -9.69
N ARG A 141 -3.82 17.28 -10.87
CA ARG A 141 -4.13 17.94 -12.15
C ARG A 141 -5.63 18.21 -12.28
N ASP A 142 -6.46 17.20 -12.02
CA ASP A 142 -7.91 17.31 -12.12
C ASP A 142 -8.44 18.39 -11.14
N PHE A 143 -7.90 18.43 -9.93
CA PHE A 143 -8.22 19.44 -8.93
C PHE A 143 -7.82 20.86 -9.38
N LEU A 144 -6.58 21.07 -9.83
CA LEU A 144 -6.12 22.38 -10.29
C LEU A 144 -6.94 22.88 -11.49
N VAL A 145 -7.28 22.00 -12.43
CA VAL A 145 -8.15 22.34 -13.56
C VAL A 145 -9.55 22.78 -13.10
N ALA A 146 -10.14 22.06 -12.14
CA ALA A 146 -11.46 22.41 -11.59
C ALA A 146 -11.44 23.77 -10.88
N GLU A 147 -10.32 24.14 -10.25
CA GLU A 147 -10.12 25.45 -9.58
C GLU A 147 -9.66 26.56 -10.56
N GLY A 148 -9.65 26.29 -11.88
CA GLY A 148 -9.23 27.27 -12.88
C GLY A 148 -7.76 27.66 -12.81
N ARG A 149 -6.89 26.81 -12.23
CA ARG A 149 -5.45 27.04 -12.08
C ARG A 149 -4.68 26.35 -13.22
N PRO A 150 -3.49 26.89 -13.56
CA PRO A 150 -2.57 26.19 -14.44
C PRO A 150 -2.25 24.81 -13.90
N ALA A 151 -2.22 23.80 -14.78
CA ALA A 151 -2.00 22.40 -14.44
C ALA A 151 -1.00 21.77 -15.41
N ASP A 152 0.18 22.44 -15.61
CA ASP A 152 1.21 21.87 -16.44
C ASP A 152 1.82 20.61 -15.80
N GLU A 153 2.28 19.69 -16.64
CA GLU A 153 2.73 18.36 -16.22
C GLU A 153 3.90 18.44 -15.24
N ALA A 154 4.84 19.37 -15.43
CA ALA A 154 6.00 19.49 -14.58
C ALA A 154 5.63 20.01 -13.19
N GLU A 155 4.66 20.94 -13.10
CA GLU A 155 4.16 21.48 -11.84
C GLU A 155 3.34 20.41 -11.08
N CYS A 156 2.41 19.75 -11.74
CA CYS A 156 1.66 18.64 -11.15
C CYS A 156 2.59 17.53 -10.62
N ARG A 157 3.64 17.21 -11.38
CA ARG A 157 4.66 16.26 -10.94
C ARG A 157 5.42 16.73 -9.69
N ARG A 158 5.80 18.00 -9.61
CA ARG A 158 6.47 18.57 -8.41
C ARG A 158 5.56 18.49 -7.19
N HIS A 159 4.28 18.87 -7.33
CA HIS A 159 3.29 18.75 -6.28
C HIS A 159 3.08 17.29 -5.85
N ALA A 160 2.98 16.35 -6.79
CA ALA A 160 2.84 14.93 -6.47
C ALA A 160 4.04 14.39 -5.67
N ILE A 161 5.26 14.78 -6.01
CA ILE A 161 6.46 14.39 -5.25
C ILE A 161 6.44 14.98 -3.83
N ALA A 162 6.09 16.27 -3.68
CA ALA A 162 6.04 16.93 -2.38
C ALA A 162 4.93 16.35 -1.48
N ILE A 163 3.73 16.15 -2.04
CA ILE A 163 2.59 15.58 -1.32
C ILE A 163 2.86 14.13 -0.92
N ASN A 164 3.45 13.32 -1.83
CA ASN A 164 3.87 11.97 -1.47
C ASN A 164 4.86 11.97 -0.30
N GLY A 165 5.83 12.89 -0.29
CA GLY A 165 6.77 13.01 0.84
C GLY A 165 6.10 13.40 2.16
N ILE A 166 5.04 14.23 2.13
CA ILE A 166 4.23 14.55 3.31
C ILE A 166 3.49 13.30 3.80
N ILE A 167 2.83 12.58 2.89
CA ILE A 167 2.09 11.34 3.21
C ILE A 167 3.04 10.29 3.79
N ASP A 168 4.16 10.01 3.13
CA ASP A 168 5.14 9.02 3.57
C ASP A 168 5.70 9.34 4.97
N GLY A 169 6.02 10.63 5.22
CA GLY A 169 6.54 11.09 6.52
C GLY A 169 5.51 10.91 7.64
N LEU A 170 4.29 11.38 7.44
CA LEU A 170 3.21 11.26 8.44
C LEU A 170 2.73 9.83 8.62
N TRP A 171 2.71 9.02 7.55
CA TRP A 171 2.46 7.59 7.66
C TRP A 171 3.49 6.89 8.56
N LEU A 172 4.78 7.24 8.39
CA LEU A 172 5.86 6.68 9.21
C LEU A 172 5.71 7.09 10.69
N GLU A 173 5.38 8.37 10.96
CA GLU A 173 5.06 8.83 12.32
C GLU A 173 3.91 8.02 12.94
N GLY A 174 2.80 7.84 12.21
CA GLY A 174 1.66 7.07 12.68
C GLY A 174 1.97 5.59 12.92
N CYS A 175 2.89 5.01 12.15
CA CYS A 175 3.31 3.63 12.36
C CYS A 175 4.29 3.45 13.54
N LEU A 176 5.12 4.46 13.83
CA LEU A 176 6.16 4.36 14.88
C LEU A 176 5.69 4.85 16.25
N ALA A 177 4.74 5.78 16.27
CA ALA A 177 4.30 6.45 17.49
C ALA A 177 2.78 6.74 17.48
N GLY A 178 2.00 5.84 16.89
CA GLY A 178 0.56 6.01 16.67
C GLY A 178 -0.24 6.31 17.95
N GLU A 179 0.23 5.80 19.08
CA GLU A 179 -0.37 6.05 20.39
C GLU A 179 -0.24 7.50 20.89
N LEU A 180 0.59 8.30 20.24
CA LEU A 180 0.77 9.74 20.59
C LEU A 180 -0.21 10.66 19.86
N PHE A 181 -0.96 10.13 18.87
CA PHE A 181 -1.84 10.92 18.02
C PHE A 181 -3.31 10.57 18.26
N GLU A 182 -4.17 11.58 18.19
CA GLU A 182 -5.61 11.38 18.15
C GLU A 182 -6.06 10.81 16.79
N GLU A 183 -7.25 10.20 16.77
CA GLU A 183 -7.83 9.68 15.53
C GLU A 183 -7.93 10.79 14.49
N ALA A 184 -7.44 10.53 13.29
CA ALA A 184 -7.39 11.46 12.15
C ALA A 184 -6.48 12.71 12.33
N GLU A 185 -5.70 12.85 13.40
CA GLU A 185 -4.81 13.99 13.60
C GLU A 185 -3.77 14.10 12.49
N LEU A 186 -3.09 13.00 12.14
CA LEU A 186 -2.10 12.97 11.06
C LEU A 186 -2.71 13.33 9.70
N ALA A 187 -3.92 12.86 9.43
CA ALA A 187 -4.64 13.24 8.21
C ALA A 187 -4.98 14.74 8.20
N SER A 188 -5.35 15.33 9.33
CA SER A 188 -5.60 16.76 9.46
C SER A 188 -4.34 17.59 9.22
N ILE A 189 -3.20 17.17 9.79
CA ILE A 189 -1.89 17.79 9.56
C ILE A 189 -1.52 17.74 8.08
N ALA A 190 -1.69 16.57 7.44
CA ALA A 190 -1.41 16.40 6.01
C ALA A 190 -2.26 17.34 5.16
N LEU A 191 -3.57 17.38 5.39
CA LEU A 191 -4.49 18.22 4.64
C LEU A 191 -4.12 19.70 4.77
N SER A 192 -3.85 20.18 5.98
CA SER A 192 -3.43 21.57 6.21
C SER A 192 -2.13 21.92 5.48
N ALA A 193 -1.14 21.02 5.51
CA ALA A 193 0.14 21.22 4.82
C ALA A 193 -0.03 21.22 3.30
N ILE A 194 -0.88 20.32 2.78
CA ILE A 194 -1.11 20.18 1.33
C ILE A 194 -1.93 21.35 0.79
N GLU A 195 -2.96 21.81 1.52
CA GLU A 195 -3.73 23.00 1.17
C GLU A 195 -2.82 24.26 1.13
N ALA A 196 -1.93 24.40 2.10
CA ALA A 196 -0.94 25.47 2.09
C ALA A 196 0.03 25.38 0.91
N LEU A 197 0.49 24.17 0.55
CA LEU A 197 1.36 23.90 -0.60
C LEU A 197 0.68 24.26 -1.93
N LEU A 198 -0.58 23.89 -2.09
CA LEU A 198 -1.36 24.14 -3.32
C LEU A 198 -1.91 25.57 -3.37
N GLY A 199 -2.01 26.27 -2.23
CA GLY A 199 -2.66 27.56 -2.10
C GLY A 199 -4.15 27.52 -2.37
N LEU A 200 -4.81 26.37 -2.11
CA LEU A 200 -6.22 26.08 -2.38
C LEU A 200 -6.78 25.18 -1.27
N SER A 201 -8.06 25.31 -0.97
CA SER A 201 -8.77 24.41 -0.06
C SER A 201 -9.30 23.19 -0.83
N LEU A 202 -9.13 22.01 -0.23
CA LEU A 202 -9.65 20.74 -0.79
C LEU A 202 -11.15 20.53 -0.51
N GLY A 203 -11.81 21.53 0.10
CA GLY A 203 -13.22 21.49 0.45
C GLY A 203 -13.48 20.77 1.78
N SER A 204 -14.57 21.17 2.43
CA SER A 204 -15.10 20.48 3.61
C SER A 204 -16.14 19.45 3.14
N HIS A 205 -16.25 18.32 3.83
CA HIS A 205 -17.42 17.45 3.73
C HIS A 205 -18.63 18.10 4.36
#